data_9803cae1bf8132aaa8cc55c44ece9d0e
#
_entry.id   9803cae1bf8132aaa8cc55c44ece9d0e
#
_cell.length_a   1.000
_cell.length_b   1.000
_cell.length_c   1.000
_cell.angle_alpha   90.00
_cell.angle_beta   90.00
_cell.angle_gamma   90.00
#
_symmetry.space_group_name_H-M   'P 1'
#
loop_
_entity.id
_entity.type
_entity.pdbx_description
1 polymer ?
#
loop_
_entity_poly.entity_id
_entity_poly.type
_entity_poly.pdbx_seq_one_letter_code
_entity_poly.pdbx_strand_id
1 'polypeptide(L)'
;MNRAECTEVVLEAKGRKGLTFQELADKVGRHEVWTTAAIMGQATMDASEAEALTGMLGLGTEVAEALQRVPTKGSLSGPVPVDPLVYRLHEITQVYGTTIKAVIHEKFGDGIMSAIDFEIDIRRVSDPKGDRVQITYSGKFLPYRKW
;
A
#
# COMPACT_ATOMS: atom_id res chain seq x y z
N MET A 1 -0.77 12.25 -19.58
CA MET A 1 -1.08 10.97 -18.89
C MET A 1 -1.68 11.25 -17.53
N ASN A 2 -2.81 10.66 -17.18
CA ASN A 2 -3.38 10.70 -15.82
C ASN A 2 -2.82 9.58 -14.95
N ARG A 3 -3.17 9.52 -13.64
CA ARG A 3 -2.61 8.53 -12.70
C ARG A 3 -3.07 7.10 -12.98
N ALA A 4 -4.30 6.90 -13.46
CA ALA A 4 -4.82 5.57 -13.80
C ALA A 4 -4.10 5.00 -15.04
N GLU A 5 -3.98 5.81 -16.09
CA GLU A 5 -3.20 5.47 -17.29
C GLU A 5 -1.73 5.15 -16.93
N CYS A 6 -1.13 5.92 -16.02
CA CYS A 6 0.23 5.68 -15.53
C CYS A 6 0.34 4.31 -14.85
N THR A 7 -0.60 3.96 -13.99
CA THR A 7 -0.64 2.65 -13.33
C THR A 7 -0.68 1.52 -14.34
N GLU A 8 -1.55 1.60 -15.35
CA GLU A 8 -1.69 0.58 -16.40
C GLU A 8 -0.37 0.39 -17.16
N VAL A 9 0.24 1.50 -17.60
CA VAL A 9 1.52 1.47 -18.36
C VAL A 9 2.65 0.86 -17.52
N VAL A 10 2.74 1.20 -16.23
CA VAL A 10 3.77 0.66 -15.34
C VAL A 10 3.57 -0.84 -15.11
N LEU A 11 2.33 -1.27 -14.83
CA LEU A 11 2.02 -2.70 -14.60
C LEU A 11 2.25 -3.55 -15.86
N GLU A 12 1.91 -3.03 -17.03
CA GLU A 12 2.18 -3.70 -18.30
C GLU A 12 3.69 -3.85 -18.54
N ALA A 13 4.48 -2.78 -18.34
CA ALA A 13 5.93 -2.82 -18.49
C ALA A 13 6.59 -3.77 -17.48
N LYS A 14 6.12 -3.78 -16.23
CA LYS A 14 6.52 -4.76 -15.21
C LYS A 14 6.27 -6.19 -15.67
N GLY A 15 5.05 -6.46 -16.18
CA GLY A 15 4.65 -7.78 -16.69
C GLY A 15 5.50 -8.25 -17.87
N ARG A 16 5.72 -7.38 -18.86
CA ARG A 16 6.58 -7.69 -20.02
C ARG A 16 8.02 -8.04 -19.64
N LYS A 17 8.55 -7.41 -18.58
CA LYS A 17 9.91 -7.65 -18.09
C LYS A 17 10.00 -8.79 -17.07
N GLY A 18 8.87 -9.35 -16.63
CA GLY A 18 8.82 -10.42 -15.62
C GLY A 18 9.32 -9.98 -14.24
N LEU A 19 9.27 -8.67 -13.92
CA LEU A 19 9.77 -8.13 -12.67
C LEU A 19 8.75 -8.28 -11.53
N THR A 20 9.24 -8.41 -10.31
CA THR A 20 8.45 -8.39 -9.07
C THR A 20 8.32 -6.97 -8.51
N PHE A 21 7.37 -6.74 -7.62
CA PHE A 21 7.28 -5.47 -6.89
C PHE A 21 8.48 -5.26 -5.96
N GLN A 22 9.03 -6.32 -5.39
CA GLN A 22 10.24 -6.23 -4.58
C GLN A 22 11.43 -5.71 -5.38
N GLU A 23 11.66 -6.22 -6.60
CA GLU A 23 12.74 -5.74 -7.47
C GLU A 23 12.56 -4.27 -7.87
N LEU A 24 11.32 -3.83 -8.10
CA LEU A 24 11.02 -2.43 -8.33
C LEU A 24 11.28 -1.57 -7.08
N ALA A 25 10.89 -2.06 -5.91
CA ALA A 25 11.12 -1.38 -4.63
C ALA A 25 12.61 -1.25 -4.30
N ASP A 26 13.38 -2.29 -4.51
CA ASP A 26 14.85 -2.29 -4.34
C ASP A 26 15.50 -1.25 -5.25
N LYS A 27 15.02 -1.12 -6.50
CA LYS A 27 15.52 -0.11 -7.43
C LYS A 27 15.18 1.31 -7.03
N VAL A 28 13.98 1.52 -6.49
CA VAL A 28 13.48 2.83 -6.00
C VAL A 28 14.13 3.19 -4.65
N GLY A 29 14.57 2.19 -3.88
CA GLY A 29 15.13 2.39 -2.54
C GLY A 29 14.08 2.61 -1.46
N ARG A 30 12.88 2.03 -1.65
CA ARG A 30 11.74 2.11 -0.70
C ARG A 30 11.19 0.72 -0.38
N HIS A 31 10.34 0.65 0.64
CA HIS A 31 9.64 -0.57 1.01
C HIS A 31 8.71 -1.06 -0.12
N GLU A 32 8.60 -2.38 -0.32
CA GLU A 32 7.80 -3.01 -1.37
C GLU A 32 6.34 -2.51 -1.38
N VAL A 33 5.68 -2.49 -0.22
CA VAL A 33 4.27 -2.07 -0.11
C VAL A 33 4.11 -0.59 -0.45
N TRP A 34 5.02 0.28 0.00
CA TRP A 34 4.98 1.70 -0.34
C TRP A 34 5.19 1.95 -1.84
N THR A 35 6.19 1.29 -2.45
CA THR A 35 6.46 1.40 -3.89
C THR A 35 5.26 0.92 -4.71
N THR A 36 4.68 -0.20 -4.31
CA THR A 36 3.47 -0.73 -4.95
C THR A 36 2.30 0.25 -4.80
N ALA A 37 2.10 0.83 -3.61
CA ALA A 37 1.04 1.83 -3.40
C ALA A 37 1.26 3.08 -4.28
N ALA A 38 2.49 3.51 -4.49
CA ALA A 38 2.79 4.61 -5.40
C ALA A 38 2.49 4.24 -6.86
N ILE A 39 2.85 3.04 -7.30
CA ILE A 39 2.50 2.52 -8.63
C ILE A 39 0.97 2.46 -8.80
N MET A 40 0.25 1.99 -7.80
CA MET A 40 -1.23 1.89 -7.79
C MET A 40 -1.94 3.24 -7.59
N GLY A 41 -1.20 4.35 -7.61
CA GLY A 41 -1.77 5.69 -7.53
C GLY A 41 -2.23 6.11 -6.13
N GLN A 42 -1.67 5.53 -5.06
CA GLN A 42 -2.05 5.83 -3.68
C GLN A 42 -0.95 6.56 -2.89
N ALA A 43 0.22 6.78 -3.49
CA ALA A 43 1.31 7.57 -2.94
C ALA A 43 2.00 8.38 -4.04
N THR A 44 2.87 9.32 -3.65
CA THR A 44 3.59 10.23 -4.54
C THR A 44 5.07 9.92 -4.47
N MET A 45 5.72 9.69 -5.61
CA MET A 45 7.17 9.55 -5.71
C MET A 45 7.82 10.93 -5.83
N ASP A 46 9.05 11.07 -5.35
CA ASP A 46 9.90 12.18 -5.74
C ASP A 46 10.51 11.95 -7.12
N ALA A 47 11.25 12.95 -7.63
CA ALA A 47 11.83 12.88 -8.98
C ALA A 47 12.81 11.70 -9.12
N SER A 48 13.67 11.49 -8.13
CA SER A 48 14.69 10.43 -8.17
C SER A 48 14.08 9.03 -8.13
N GLU A 49 13.04 8.84 -7.33
CA GLU A 49 12.27 7.59 -7.22
C GLU A 49 11.54 7.27 -8.54
N ALA A 50 10.90 8.28 -9.12
CA ALA A 50 10.18 8.13 -10.40
C ALA A 50 11.14 7.83 -11.56
N GLU A 51 12.28 8.49 -11.63
CA GLU A 51 13.32 8.24 -12.63
C GLU A 51 13.93 6.84 -12.48
N ALA A 52 14.22 6.40 -11.26
CA ALA A 52 14.73 5.05 -10.98
C ALA A 52 13.75 3.97 -11.47
N LEU A 53 12.45 4.13 -11.18
CA LEU A 53 11.41 3.20 -11.61
C LEU A 53 11.24 3.18 -13.13
N THR A 54 11.09 4.34 -13.75
CA THR A 54 10.88 4.46 -15.20
C THR A 54 12.10 4.01 -15.99
N GLY A 55 13.31 4.32 -15.52
CA GLY A 55 14.56 3.84 -16.12
C GLY A 55 14.67 2.31 -16.12
N MET A 56 14.31 1.65 -15.01
CA MET A 56 14.29 0.19 -14.93
C MET A 56 13.26 -0.43 -15.88
N LEU A 57 12.11 0.22 -16.02
CA LEU A 57 11.00 -0.26 -16.88
C LEU A 57 11.17 0.14 -18.36
N GLY A 58 12.06 1.09 -18.69
CA GLY A 58 12.23 1.62 -20.03
C GLY A 58 11.05 2.50 -20.46
N LEU A 59 10.50 3.29 -19.52
CA LEU A 59 9.36 4.19 -19.72
C LEU A 59 9.83 5.65 -19.85
N GLY A 60 9.02 6.47 -20.53
CA GLY A 60 9.32 7.86 -20.81
C GLY A 60 9.10 8.82 -19.64
N THR A 61 9.48 10.08 -19.86
CA THR A 61 9.39 11.16 -18.84
C THR A 61 7.97 11.48 -18.44
N GLU A 62 6.99 11.31 -19.32
CA GLU A 62 5.58 11.53 -19.02
C GLU A 62 5.05 10.58 -17.91
N VAL A 63 5.61 9.37 -17.81
CA VAL A 63 5.30 8.42 -16.72
C VAL A 63 5.95 8.88 -15.42
N ALA A 64 7.22 9.31 -15.48
CA ALA A 64 7.92 9.84 -14.31
C ALA A 64 7.22 11.09 -13.74
N GLU A 65 6.78 12.00 -14.59
CA GLU A 65 6.00 13.17 -14.18
C GLU A 65 4.64 12.78 -13.56
N ALA A 66 3.96 11.78 -14.12
CA ALA A 66 2.69 11.29 -13.58
C ALA A 66 2.87 10.67 -12.19
N LEU A 67 3.95 9.92 -11.94
CA LEU A 67 4.28 9.33 -10.64
C LEU A 67 4.54 10.38 -9.54
N GLN A 68 4.97 11.57 -9.91
CA GLN A 68 5.25 12.68 -8.99
C GLN A 68 4.02 13.52 -8.64
N ARG A 69 2.89 13.36 -9.35
CA ARG A 69 1.66 14.11 -9.04
C ARG A 69 0.98 13.54 -7.80
N VAL A 70 0.49 14.42 -6.94
CA VAL A 70 -0.34 14.04 -5.79
C VAL A 70 -1.64 13.39 -6.28
N PRO A 71 -1.90 12.11 -5.94
CA PRO A 71 -3.09 11.42 -6.40
C PRO A 71 -4.31 11.74 -5.56
N THR A 72 -5.50 11.52 -6.14
CA THR A 72 -6.71 11.33 -5.34
C THR A 72 -6.65 9.93 -4.74
N LYS A 73 -6.64 9.83 -3.40
CA LYS A 73 -6.51 8.56 -2.69
C LYS A 73 -7.86 7.86 -2.52
N GLY A 74 -7.82 6.53 -2.47
CA GLY A 74 -8.98 5.66 -2.37
C GLY A 74 -9.14 4.85 -3.64
N SER A 75 -8.77 3.56 -3.60
CA SER A 75 -8.74 2.68 -4.78
C SER A 75 -9.98 1.82 -4.95
N LEU A 76 -10.88 1.80 -3.96
CA LEU A 76 -12.08 0.98 -4.00
C LEU A 76 -13.24 1.75 -4.62
N SER A 77 -13.98 1.10 -5.52
CA SER A 77 -15.12 1.68 -6.23
C SER A 77 -16.40 1.82 -5.39
N GLY A 78 -16.41 1.29 -4.16
CA GLY A 78 -17.56 1.33 -3.26
C GLY A 78 -17.19 1.00 -1.81
N PRO A 79 -18.13 1.18 -0.87
CA PRO A 79 -17.88 0.99 0.56
C PRO A 79 -17.65 -0.47 0.95
N VAL A 80 -18.15 -1.43 0.16
CA VAL A 80 -17.94 -2.87 0.36
C VAL A 80 -17.18 -3.42 -0.85
N PRO A 81 -15.95 -3.92 -0.67
CA PRO A 81 -15.19 -4.50 -1.77
C PRO A 81 -15.81 -5.81 -2.26
N VAL A 82 -15.77 -6.04 -3.56
CA VAL A 82 -16.28 -7.27 -4.20
C VAL A 82 -15.18 -8.27 -4.58
N ASP A 83 -13.93 -7.83 -4.68
CA ASP A 83 -12.80 -8.74 -4.87
C ASP A 83 -12.68 -9.67 -3.66
N PRO A 84 -12.59 -11.02 -3.85
CA PRO A 84 -12.59 -11.97 -2.74
C PRO A 84 -11.45 -11.76 -1.72
N LEU A 85 -10.25 -11.38 -2.16
CA LEU A 85 -9.13 -11.14 -1.26
C LEU A 85 -9.34 -9.84 -0.47
N VAL A 86 -9.70 -8.75 -1.14
CA VAL A 86 -9.96 -7.46 -0.50
C VAL A 86 -11.18 -7.57 0.43
N TYR A 87 -12.20 -8.33 0.04
CA TYR A 87 -13.36 -8.61 0.88
C TYR A 87 -12.98 -9.36 2.17
N ARG A 88 -12.03 -10.32 2.12
CA ARG A 88 -11.56 -11.01 3.34
C ARG A 88 -10.90 -10.05 4.33
N LEU A 89 -10.13 -9.08 3.85
CA LEU A 89 -9.53 -8.05 4.72
C LEU A 89 -10.62 -7.15 5.34
N HIS A 90 -11.63 -6.79 4.55
CA HIS A 90 -12.79 -6.04 5.03
C HIS A 90 -13.61 -6.85 6.05
N GLU A 91 -13.88 -8.14 5.79
CA GLU A 91 -14.56 -9.05 6.69
C GLU A 91 -13.85 -9.22 8.06
N ILE A 92 -12.50 -9.32 8.03
CA ILE A 92 -11.69 -9.35 9.25
C ILE A 92 -11.98 -8.10 10.11
N THR A 93 -12.03 -6.93 9.49
CA THR A 93 -12.37 -5.68 10.20
C THR A 93 -13.80 -5.69 10.71
N GLN A 94 -14.76 -6.17 9.94
CA GLN A 94 -16.17 -6.27 10.39
C GLN A 94 -16.32 -7.22 11.58
N VAL A 95 -15.66 -8.37 11.55
CA VAL A 95 -15.77 -9.39 12.61
C VAL A 95 -14.99 -8.98 13.87
N TYR A 96 -13.77 -8.50 13.70
CA TYR A 96 -12.85 -8.24 14.80
C TYR A 96 -12.66 -6.75 15.14
N GLY A 97 -13.28 -5.83 14.43
CA GLY A 97 -13.05 -4.39 14.59
C GLY A 97 -13.32 -3.89 16.00
N THR A 98 -14.43 -4.29 16.62
CA THR A 98 -14.76 -3.92 18.01
C THR A 98 -13.82 -4.57 19.02
N THR A 99 -13.37 -5.80 18.76
CA THR A 99 -12.39 -6.51 19.60
C THR A 99 -11.02 -5.81 19.50
N ILE A 100 -10.55 -5.50 18.30
CA ILE A 100 -9.30 -4.77 18.08
C ILE A 100 -9.34 -3.43 18.81
N LYS A 101 -10.45 -2.69 18.66
CA LYS A 101 -10.67 -1.41 19.35
C LYS A 101 -10.57 -1.57 20.86
N ALA A 102 -11.26 -2.54 21.44
CA ALA A 102 -11.27 -2.76 22.88
C ALA A 102 -9.87 -3.06 23.43
N VAL A 103 -9.12 -3.93 22.76
CA VAL A 103 -7.74 -4.30 23.16
C VAL A 103 -6.79 -3.11 23.01
N ILE A 104 -6.90 -2.32 21.95
CA ILE A 104 -6.09 -1.11 21.78
C ILE A 104 -6.38 -0.11 22.89
N HIS A 105 -7.66 0.13 23.21
CA HIS A 105 -8.03 1.08 24.27
C HIS A 105 -7.61 0.61 25.66
N GLU A 106 -7.60 -0.69 25.90
CA GLU A 106 -7.08 -1.23 27.16
C GLU A 106 -5.57 -0.97 27.32
N LYS A 107 -4.81 -1.11 26.23
CA LYS A 107 -3.34 -0.94 26.23
C LYS A 107 -2.87 0.51 26.17
N PHE A 108 -3.57 1.37 25.45
CA PHE A 108 -3.13 2.72 25.09
C PHE A 108 -4.04 3.83 25.65
N GLY A 109 -5.28 3.54 26.02
CA GLY A 109 -6.27 4.53 26.36
C GLY A 109 -7.09 5.00 25.15
N ASP A 110 -7.82 6.11 25.33
CA ASP A 110 -8.71 6.68 24.31
C ASP A 110 -7.92 7.40 23.22
N GLY A 111 -8.08 6.94 21.99
CA GLY A 111 -7.36 7.47 20.83
C GLY A 111 -7.50 6.60 19.59
N ILE A 112 -6.65 6.85 18.62
CA ILE A 112 -6.61 6.12 17.34
C ILE A 112 -5.19 5.68 16.98
N MET A 113 -5.08 4.69 16.10
CA MET A 113 -3.85 4.40 15.36
C MET A 113 -3.81 5.29 14.12
N SER A 114 -2.71 6.04 13.92
CA SER A 114 -2.52 6.85 12.73
C SER A 114 -2.46 5.97 11.47
N ALA A 115 -3.07 6.44 10.39
CA ALA A 115 -2.90 5.89 9.05
C ALA A 115 -1.98 6.79 8.18
N ILE A 116 -1.36 7.81 8.76
CA ILE A 116 -0.40 8.73 8.13
C ILE A 116 1.02 8.39 8.59
N ASP A 117 1.25 8.38 9.91
CA ASP A 117 2.45 7.82 10.53
C ASP A 117 2.22 6.30 10.68
N PHE A 118 2.41 5.57 9.58
CA PHE A 118 1.91 4.22 9.42
C PHE A 118 2.74 3.42 8.40
N GLU A 119 2.94 2.15 8.68
CA GLU A 119 3.64 1.20 7.81
C GLU A 119 2.83 -0.09 7.67
N ILE A 120 2.92 -0.71 6.49
CA ILE A 120 2.40 -2.05 6.20
C ILE A 120 3.54 -2.94 5.73
N ASP A 121 3.64 -4.12 6.33
CA ASP A 121 4.53 -5.18 5.87
C ASP A 121 3.73 -6.45 5.52
N ILE A 122 4.10 -7.13 4.43
CA ILE A 122 3.44 -8.34 3.95
C ILE A 122 4.49 -9.43 3.75
N ARG A 123 4.32 -10.55 4.45
CA ARG A 123 5.25 -11.67 4.39
C ARG A 123 4.54 -13.00 4.12
N ARG A 124 5.26 -13.88 3.44
CA ARG A 124 4.94 -15.29 3.40
C ARG A 124 5.57 -15.96 4.62
N VAL A 125 4.77 -16.69 5.39
CA VAL A 125 5.23 -17.52 6.50
C VAL A 125 4.98 -18.98 6.14
N SER A 126 6.06 -19.78 6.14
CA SER A 126 5.99 -21.20 5.84
C SER A 126 5.21 -21.96 6.92
N ASP A 127 4.28 -22.81 6.51
CA ASP A 127 3.51 -23.69 7.39
C ASP A 127 3.33 -25.04 6.70
N PRO A 128 3.54 -26.18 7.38
CA PRO A 128 3.41 -27.52 6.79
C PRO A 128 2.03 -27.83 6.21
N LYS A 129 1.00 -27.12 6.64
CA LYS A 129 -0.39 -27.25 6.16
C LYS A 129 -0.76 -26.28 5.05
N GLY A 130 0.21 -25.50 4.55
CA GLY A 130 0.04 -24.47 3.54
C GLY A 130 0.49 -23.10 4.04
N ASP A 131 1.30 -22.40 3.25
CA ASP A 131 1.87 -21.12 3.60
C ASP A 131 0.82 -20.10 4.07
N ARG A 132 1.20 -19.27 5.01
CA ARG A 132 0.36 -18.21 5.57
C ARG A 132 0.76 -16.85 5.02
N VAL A 133 -0.23 -15.99 4.80
CA VAL A 133 -0.03 -14.56 4.59
C VAL A 133 0.02 -13.88 5.95
N GLN A 134 1.11 -13.19 6.24
CA GLN A 134 1.23 -12.33 7.42
C GLN A 134 1.18 -10.87 6.97
N ILE A 135 0.24 -10.10 7.53
CA ILE A 135 0.13 -8.66 7.31
C ILE A 135 0.33 -7.99 8.66
N THR A 136 1.27 -7.03 8.70
CA THR A 136 1.56 -6.26 9.91
C THR A 136 1.22 -4.79 9.65
N TYR A 137 0.39 -4.21 10.51
CA TYR A 137 0.12 -2.79 10.58
C TYR A 137 0.87 -2.19 11.76
N SER A 138 1.64 -1.14 11.53
CA SER A 138 2.32 -0.37 12.56
C SER A 138 2.00 1.10 12.37
N GLY A 139 1.30 1.69 13.31
CA GLY A 139 0.90 3.09 13.28
C GLY A 139 1.06 3.75 14.63
N LYS A 140 1.45 5.02 14.63
CA LYS A 140 1.59 5.82 15.84
C LYS A 140 0.26 5.97 16.55
N PHE A 141 0.23 5.72 17.88
CA PHE A 141 -0.96 6.00 18.67
C PHE A 141 -1.15 7.50 18.87
N LEU A 142 -2.36 7.99 18.61
CA LEU A 142 -2.76 9.39 18.76
C LEU A 142 -3.89 9.47 19.80
N PRO A 143 -3.61 9.93 21.04
CA PRO A 143 -4.63 10.08 22.06
C PRO A 143 -5.57 11.24 21.73
N TYR A 144 -6.86 11.08 22.06
CA TYR A 144 -7.79 12.20 22.00
C TYR A 144 -7.48 13.24 23.10
N ARG A 145 -7.56 14.50 22.73
CA ARG A 145 -7.38 15.62 23.65
C ARG A 145 -8.65 15.85 24.47
N LYS A 146 -8.44 16.21 25.75
CA LYS A 146 -9.47 16.84 26.58
C LYS A 146 -9.30 18.35 26.48
N TRP A 147 -10.36 19.07 26.17
CA TRP A 147 -10.39 20.52 26.01
C TRP A 147 -11.54 21.13 26.81
#